data_ee4f990fd2e39c926cb7413187a7b97a
#
_entry.id   ee4f990fd2e39c926cb7413187a7b97a
#
_cell.length_a   1.000
_cell.length_b   1.000
_cell.length_c   1.000
_cell.angle_alpha   90.00
_cell.angle_beta   90.00
_cell.angle_gamma   90.00
#
_symmetry.space_group_name_H-M   'P 1'
#
loop_
_entity.id
_entity.type
_entity.pdbx_description
1 polymer ?
#
loop_
_entity_poly.entity_id
_entity_poly.type
_entity_poly.pdbx_seq_one_letter_code
_entity_poly.pdbx_strand_id
1 'polypeptide(L)'
;MQATELMNEIKKEISENTSLAKHIEERSSAFQDEVTHYLERHPQTLHVDVLLTDLNGSFRGKRVPISALRKLEKGCYFPASVFAMDILGNVVEEAGLGQELGEPDRNCIPVPGTLTPSASDPEHTGQLLLTMLDEDGTPFNVEPRN
;
A
#
# COMPACT_ATOMS: atom_id res chain seq x y z
N MET A 1 13.78 -35.84 -24.44
CA MET A 1 13.46 -35.74 -23.00
C MET A 1 13.67 -34.33 -22.47
N GLN A 2 14.83 -33.76 -22.62
CA GLN A 2 15.13 -32.37 -22.20
C GLN A 2 14.20 -31.33 -22.83
N ALA A 3 13.85 -31.49 -24.11
CA ALA A 3 12.94 -30.55 -24.80
C ALA A 3 11.53 -30.60 -24.24
N THR A 4 11.03 -31.76 -23.82
CA THR A 4 9.72 -31.92 -23.23
C THR A 4 9.64 -31.30 -21.82
N GLU A 5 10.69 -31.48 -21.02
CA GLU A 5 10.80 -30.86 -19.69
C GLU A 5 10.83 -29.34 -19.81
N LEU A 6 11.64 -28.79 -20.72
CA LEU A 6 11.73 -27.36 -20.96
C LEU A 6 10.37 -26.78 -21.39
N MET A 7 9.65 -27.45 -22.28
CA MET A 7 8.31 -27.03 -22.72
C MET A 7 7.31 -27.05 -21.58
N ASN A 8 7.39 -28.00 -20.67
CA ASN A 8 6.52 -28.09 -19.51
C ASN A 8 6.81 -26.94 -18.51
N GLU A 9 8.09 -26.63 -18.30
CA GLU A 9 8.48 -25.48 -17.47
C GLU A 9 7.98 -24.15 -18.04
N ILE A 10 8.16 -23.93 -19.34
CA ILE A 10 7.67 -22.73 -20.02
C ILE A 10 6.15 -22.59 -19.89
N LYS A 11 5.40 -23.69 -20.09
CA LYS A 11 3.94 -23.70 -19.93
C LYS A 11 3.53 -23.37 -18.50
N LYS A 12 4.27 -23.88 -17.52
CA LYS A 12 4.02 -23.59 -16.10
C LYS A 12 4.24 -22.11 -15.80
N GLU A 13 5.35 -21.54 -16.24
CA GLU A 13 5.65 -20.12 -16.06
C GLU A 13 4.59 -19.21 -16.70
N ILE A 14 4.18 -19.52 -17.92
CA ILE A 14 3.12 -18.77 -18.62
C ILE A 14 1.82 -18.83 -17.82
N SER A 15 1.44 -20.00 -17.30
CA SER A 15 0.25 -20.16 -16.49
C SER A 15 0.31 -19.37 -15.19
N GLU A 16 1.43 -19.40 -14.49
CA GLU A 16 1.65 -18.66 -13.25
C GLU A 16 1.62 -17.14 -13.49
N ASN A 17 2.26 -16.65 -14.55
CA ASN A 17 2.25 -15.24 -14.92
C ASN A 17 0.85 -14.77 -15.32
N THR A 18 0.08 -15.57 -16.03
CA THR A 18 -1.30 -15.26 -16.40
C THR A 18 -2.20 -15.19 -15.17
N SER A 19 -2.03 -16.11 -14.21
CA SER A 19 -2.76 -16.12 -12.94
C SER A 19 -2.43 -14.87 -12.10
N LEU A 20 -1.16 -14.49 -12.02
CA LEU A 20 -0.72 -13.29 -11.30
C LEU A 20 -1.31 -12.03 -11.93
N ALA A 21 -1.25 -11.89 -13.26
CA ALA A 21 -1.82 -10.76 -13.98
C ALA A 21 -3.32 -10.62 -13.71
N LYS A 22 -4.05 -11.74 -13.69
CA LYS A 22 -5.48 -11.77 -13.36
C LYS A 22 -5.75 -11.30 -11.94
N HIS A 23 -4.96 -11.73 -10.95
CA HIS A 23 -5.08 -11.26 -9.57
C HIS A 23 -4.83 -9.76 -9.43
N ILE A 24 -3.84 -9.24 -10.15
CA ILE A 24 -3.55 -7.79 -10.16
C ILE A 24 -4.75 -7.02 -10.73
N GLU A 25 -5.32 -7.46 -11.84
CA GLU A 25 -6.50 -6.83 -12.45
C GLU A 25 -7.71 -6.87 -11.51
N GLU A 26 -7.97 -8.00 -10.86
CA GLU A 26 -9.08 -8.15 -9.90
C GLU A 26 -8.93 -7.21 -8.71
N ARG A 27 -7.72 -7.08 -8.16
CA ARG A 27 -7.44 -6.16 -7.03
C ARG A 27 -7.59 -4.70 -7.45
N SER A 28 -7.11 -4.36 -8.62
CA SER A 28 -7.22 -3.03 -9.22
C SER A 28 -8.68 -2.65 -9.43
N SER A 29 -9.46 -3.53 -10.03
CA SER A 29 -10.90 -3.35 -10.23
C SER A 29 -11.65 -3.20 -8.91
N ALA A 30 -11.34 -4.03 -7.91
CA ALA A 30 -11.96 -3.96 -6.58
C ALA A 30 -11.67 -2.62 -5.89
N PHE A 31 -10.44 -2.10 -6.00
CA PHE A 31 -10.09 -0.79 -5.46
C PHE A 31 -10.87 0.34 -6.15
N GLN A 32 -10.96 0.32 -7.47
CA GLN A 32 -11.71 1.34 -8.20
C GLN A 32 -13.20 1.30 -7.85
N ASP A 33 -13.78 0.12 -7.65
CA ASP A 33 -15.14 -0.04 -7.21
C ASP A 33 -15.35 0.51 -5.79
N GLU A 34 -14.42 0.25 -4.89
CA GLU A 34 -14.44 0.77 -3.52
C GLU A 34 -14.42 2.30 -3.52
N VAL A 35 -13.55 2.90 -4.34
CA VAL A 35 -13.48 4.37 -4.51
C VAL A 35 -14.81 4.92 -5.04
N THR A 36 -15.38 4.30 -6.05
CA THR A 36 -16.64 4.73 -6.64
C THR A 36 -17.77 4.71 -5.59
N HIS A 37 -17.91 3.61 -4.86
CA HIS A 37 -18.93 3.48 -3.80
C HIS A 37 -18.71 4.51 -2.69
N TYR A 38 -17.46 4.74 -2.29
CA TYR A 38 -17.14 5.73 -1.27
C TYR A 38 -17.55 7.15 -1.70
N LEU A 39 -17.20 7.55 -2.93
CA LEU A 39 -17.50 8.87 -3.45
C LEU A 39 -19.01 9.10 -3.65
N GLU A 40 -19.76 8.05 -3.98
CA GLU A 40 -21.22 8.12 -4.06
C GLU A 40 -21.85 8.40 -2.70
N ARG A 41 -21.31 7.82 -1.62
CA ARG A 41 -21.79 8.02 -0.25
C ARG A 41 -21.27 9.31 0.39
N HIS A 42 -20.08 9.75 -0.02
CA HIS A 42 -19.37 10.88 0.57
C HIS A 42 -18.90 11.86 -0.53
N PRO A 43 -19.86 12.50 -1.25
CA PRO A 43 -19.52 13.33 -2.42
C PRO A 43 -18.80 14.62 -2.07
N GLN A 44 -18.77 15.03 -0.80
CA GLN A 44 -18.12 16.25 -0.35
C GLN A 44 -16.67 16.01 0.10
N THR A 45 -16.14 14.83 -0.05
CA THR A 45 -14.76 14.50 0.30
C THR A 45 -13.78 15.29 -0.56
N LEU A 46 -12.87 15.99 0.08
CA LEU A 46 -11.85 16.84 -0.57
C LEU A 46 -10.47 16.20 -0.53
N HIS A 47 -10.18 15.45 0.54
CA HIS A 47 -8.86 14.85 0.80
C HIS A 47 -9.02 13.44 1.36
N VAL A 48 -7.94 12.66 1.21
CA VAL A 48 -7.82 11.34 1.84
C VAL A 48 -6.48 11.27 2.54
N ASP A 49 -6.49 10.88 3.82
CA ASP A 49 -5.29 10.58 4.57
C ASP A 49 -4.90 9.12 4.33
N VAL A 50 -3.74 8.92 3.74
CA VAL A 50 -3.18 7.58 3.49
C VAL A 50 -2.23 7.23 4.62
N LEU A 51 -2.47 6.11 5.29
CA LEU A 51 -1.93 5.84 6.61
C LEU A 51 -1.21 4.49 6.68
N LEU A 52 -0.05 4.51 7.35
CA LEU A 52 0.69 3.34 7.81
C LEU A 52 0.72 3.35 9.33
N THR A 53 0.77 2.18 9.95
CA THR A 53 0.94 2.07 11.40
C THR A 53 2.43 1.93 11.72
N ASP A 54 2.98 2.82 12.56
CA ASP A 54 4.37 2.74 12.99
C ASP A 54 4.56 1.76 14.17
N LEU A 55 5.81 1.59 14.64
CA LEU A 55 6.13 0.67 15.73
C LEU A 55 5.57 1.13 17.10
N ASN A 56 5.16 2.38 17.23
CA ASN A 56 4.48 2.90 18.42
C ASN A 56 2.96 2.72 18.38
N GLY A 57 2.43 2.12 17.32
CA GLY A 57 1.00 1.99 17.11
C GLY A 57 0.31 3.27 16.60
N SER A 58 1.09 4.29 16.27
CA SER A 58 0.56 5.55 15.73
C SER A 58 0.43 5.48 14.22
N PHE A 59 -0.57 6.16 13.67
CA PHE A 59 -0.69 6.29 12.23
C PHE A 59 0.27 7.37 11.71
N ARG A 60 0.99 7.00 10.65
CA ARG A 60 1.88 7.90 9.90
C ARG A 60 1.45 7.88 8.44
N GLY A 61 1.47 9.03 7.82
CA GLY A 61 1.09 9.08 6.43
C GLY A 61 1.08 10.49 5.87
N LYS A 62 0.36 10.65 4.79
CA LYS A 62 0.22 11.94 4.13
C LYS A 62 -1.20 12.14 3.62
N ARG A 63 -1.56 13.39 3.44
CA ARG A 63 -2.84 13.78 2.86
C ARG A 63 -2.70 13.92 1.35
N VAL A 64 -3.60 13.29 0.61
CA VAL A 64 -3.67 13.43 -0.84
C VAL A 64 -5.01 14.06 -1.23
N PRO A 65 -5.05 14.88 -2.29
CA PRO A 65 -6.32 15.44 -2.77
C PRO A 65 -7.18 14.32 -3.37
N ILE A 66 -8.49 14.52 -3.38
CA ILE A 66 -9.43 13.54 -3.93
C ILE A 66 -9.12 13.18 -5.39
N SER A 67 -8.58 14.11 -6.16
CA SER A 67 -8.19 13.87 -7.55
C SER A 67 -7.06 12.84 -7.70
N ALA A 68 -6.30 12.56 -6.65
CA ALA A 68 -5.21 11.58 -6.64
C ALA A 68 -5.64 10.22 -6.10
N LEU A 69 -6.85 10.07 -5.54
CA LEU A 69 -7.28 8.85 -4.87
C LEU A 69 -7.22 7.62 -5.78
N ARG A 70 -7.75 7.71 -6.99
CA ARG A 70 -7.76 6.58 -7.92
C ARG A 70 -6.37 6.13 -8.36
N LYS A 71 -5.40 7.04 -8.37
CA LYS A 71 -4.01 6.74 -8.73
C LYS A 71 -3.28 5.91 -7.66
N LEU A 72 -3.81 5.84 -6.45
CA LEU A 72 -3.27 5.02 -5.36
C LEU A 72 -3.35 3.52 -5.66
N GLU A 73 -4.12 3.11 -6.65
CA GLU A 73 -4.13 1.74 -7.17
C GLU A 73 -2.71 1.22 -7.45
N LYS A 74 -1.85 2.07 -8.00
CA LYS A 74 -0.46 1.74 -8.32
C LYS A 74 0.47 1.87 -7.12
N GLY A 75 -0.06 2.32 -6.00
CA GLY A 75 0.69 2.50 -4.78
C GLY A 75 1.18 3.92 -4.55
N CYS A 76 1.77 4.10 -3.39
CA CYS A 76 2.34 5.34 -2.91
C CYS A 76 3.65 5.02 -2.20
N TYR A 77 4.69 5.84 -2.39
CA TYR A 77 6.02 5.53 -1.86
C TYR A 77 6.27 6.20 -0.52
N PHE A 78 6.80 5.41 0.41
CA PHE A 78 7.26 5.87 1.72
C PHE A 78 8.62 5.25 2.04
N PRO A 79 9.51 5.95 2.77
CA PRO A 79 10.73 5.34 3.28
C PRO A 79 10.41 4.33 4.40
N ALA A 80 11.21 3.26 4.47
CA ALA A 80 11.01 2.23 5.50
C ALA A 80 11.16 2.78 6.92
N SER A 81 11.93 3.85 7.11
CA SER A 81 12.10 4.52 8.41
C SER A 81 10.80 5.07 9.00
N VAL A 82 9.71 5.18 8.23
CA VAL A 82 8.41 5.60 8.74
C VAL A 82 7.93 4.73 9.91
N PHE A 83 8.31 3.45 9.93
CA PHE A 83 7.95 2.54 11.02
C PHE A 83 8.76 2.75 12.30
N ALA A 84 9.96 3.34 12.18
CA ALA A 84 10.91 3.51 13.28
C ALA A 84 10.97 4.95 13.79
N MET A 85 9.96 5.76 13.53
CA MET A 85 9.85 7.10 14.08
C MET A 85 9.40 7.05 15.54
N ASP A 86 9.99 7.90 16.37
CA ASP A 86 9.51 8.12 17.73
C ASP A 86 8.23 8.98 17.73
N ILE A 87 7.66 9.23 18.92
CA ILE A 87 6.42 10.02 19.04
C ILE A 87 6.57 11.47 18.57
N LEU A 88 7.80 11.98 18.44
CA LEU A 88 8.10 13.31 17.93
C LEU A 88 8.38 13.33 16.43
N GLY A 89 8.35 12.15 15.78
CA GLY A 89 8.62 12.03 14.35
C GLY A 89 10.10 11.86 13.99
N ASN A 90 10.99 11.65 14.95
CA ASN A 90 12.40 11.39 14.70
C ASN A 90 12.64 9.91 14.41
N VAL A 91 13.56 9.62 13.50
CA VAL A 91 13.93 8.24 13.18
C VAL A 91 14.76 7.64 14.31
N VAL A 92 14.38 6.43 14.76
CA VAL A 92 15.10 5.67 15.78
C VAL A 92 16.15 4.79 15.07
N GLU A 93 17.42 5.21 15.12
CA GLU A 93 18.53 4.54 14.41
C GLU A 93 18.74 3.08 14.88
N GLU A 94 18.50 2.80 16.14
CA GLU A 94 18.63 1.46 16.72
C GLU A 94 17.69 0.43 16.08
N ALA A 95 16.63 0.90 15.43
CA ALA A 95 15.74 0.00 14.68
C ALA A 95 16.33 -0.48 13.35
N GLY A 96 17.47 0.07 12.93
CA GLY A 96 18.16 -0.32 11.70
C GLY A 96 17.44 0.09 10.42
N LEU A 97 16.55 1.07 10.49
CA LEU A 97 15.74 1.56 9.36
C LEU A 97 16.07 3.00 8.98
N GLY A 98 17.16 3.56 9.50
CA GLY A 98 17.56 4.94 9.28
C GLY A 98 18.37 5.16 8.01
N GLN A 99 18.76 6.42 7.81
CA GLN A 99 19.44 6.88 6.59
C GLN A 99 20.80 6.21 6.34
N GLU A 100 21.46 5.74 7.38
CA GLU A 100 22.75 5.05 7.27
C GLU A 100 22.71 3.78 6.44
N LEU A 101 21.51 3.18 6.29
CA LEU A 101 21.29 1.96 5.51
C LEU A 101 20.92 2.23 4.04
N GLY A 102 20.97 3.50 3.60
CA GLY A 102 20.61 3.85 2.23
C GLY A 102 19.12 3.62 1.96
N GLU A 103 18.28 4.41 2.60
CA GLU A 103 16.82 4.31 2.62
C GLU A 103 16.16 4.43 1.23
N PRO A 104 15.90 3.34 0.48
CA PRO A 104 15.05 3.46 -0.70
C PRO A 104 13.58 3.60 -0.28
N ASP A 105 12.83 4.39 -1.03
CA ASP A 105 11.38 4.40 -0.89
C ASP A 105 10.81 3.03 -1.29
N ARG A 106 9.82 2.56 -0.53
CA ARG A 106 9.10 1.33 -0.80
C ARG A 106 7.68 1.61 -1.21
N ASN A 107 7.16 0.79 -2.09
CA ASN A 107 5.80 0.92 -2.55
C ASN A 107 4.82 0.46 -1.46
N CYS A 108 3.80 1.28 -1.24
CA CYS A 108 2.71 0.97 -0.30
C CYS A 108 1.41 0.92 -1.08
N ILE A 109 0.67 -0.16 -0.92
CA ILE A 109 -0.58 -0.40 -1.65
C ILE A 109 -1.79 -0.30 -0.71
N PRO A 110 -2.97 0.07 -1.24
CA PRO A 110 -4.19 0.12 -0.44
C PRO A 110 -4.56 -1.23 0.15
N VAL A 111 -4.99 -1.22 1.42
CA VAL A 111 -5.60 -2.39 2.05
C VAL A 111 -7.08 -2.40 1.69
N PRO A 112 -7.59 -3.46 1.05
CA PRO A 112 -8.99 -3.53 0.65
C PRO A 112 -9.95 -3.34 1.82
N GLY A 113 -11.03 -2.59 1.59
CA GLY A 113 -12.08 -2.38 2.58
C GLY A 113 -11.77 -1.36 3.67
N THR A 114 -10.67 -0.59 3.54
CA THR A 114 -10.26 0.35 4.59
C THR A 114 -10.54 1.82 4.28
N LEU A 115 -11.11 2.12 3.11
CA LEU A 115 -11.49 3.48 2.76
C LEU A 115 -12.74 3.87 3.52
N THR A 116 -12.59 4.76 4.51
CA THR A 116 -13.65 5.19 5.42
C THR A 116 -13.55 6.69 5.69
N PRO A 117 -14.63 7.34 6.21
CA PRO A 117 -14.50 8.71 6.66
C PRO A 117 -13.50 8.86 7.80
N SER A 118 -12.74 9.96 7.79
CA SER A 118 -11.84 10.30 8.88
C SER A 118 -12.64 10.67 10.14
N ALA A 119 -12.18 10.21 11.31
CA ALA A 119 -12.84 10.54 12.56
C ALA A 119 -12.80 12.03 12.91
N SER A 120 -11.77 12.74 12.45
CA SER A 120 -11.58 14.17 12.74
C SER A 120 -12.38 15.09 11.81
N ASP A 121 -12.69 14.65 10.60
CA ASP A 121 -13.45 15.42 9.62
C ASP A 121 -14.16 14.47 8.63
N PRO A 122 -15.21 13.77 9.08
CA PRO A 122 -15.86 12.73 8.27
C PRO A 122 -16.53 13.26 7.00
N GLU A 123 -16.89 14.53 6.96
CA GLU A 123 -17.58 15.12 5.80
C GLU A 123 -16.62 15.39 4.63
N HIS A 124 -15.41 15.89 4.91
CA HIS A 124 -14.49 16.37 3.89
C HIS A 124 -13.23 15.54 3.75
N THR A 125 -12.96 14.64 4.67
CA THR A 125 -11.73 13.85 4.68
C THR A 125 -12.03 12.37 4.86
N GLY A 126 -11.49 11.55 3.94
CA GLY A 126 -11.45 10.11 4.08
C GLY A 126 -10.12 9.64 4.64
N GLN A 127 -10.05 8.35 5.01
CA GLN A 127 -8.80 7.70 5.38
C GLN A 127 -8.70 6.34 4.69
N LEU A 128 -7.48 5.94 4.38
CA LEU A 128 -7.18 4.71 3.69
C LEU A 128 -5.92 4.11 4.30
N LEU A 129 -5.98 2.86 4.71
CA LEU A 129 -4.80 2.16 5.20
C LEU A 129 -3.99 1.60 4.04
N LEU A 130 -2.68 1.69 4.17
CA LEU A 130 -1.73 1.14 3.22
C LEU A 130 -0.93 0.01 3.87
N THR A 131 -0.45 -0.89 3.04
CA THR A 131 0.53 -1.92 3.41
C THR A 131 1.81 -1.70 2.60
N MET A 132 2.97 -1.71 3.27
CA MET A 132 4.27 -1.58 2.62
C MET A 132 4.68 -2.92 2.02
N LEU A 133 5.19 -2.88 0.79
CA LEU A 133 5.74 -4.05 0.11
C LEU A 133 7.26 -4.04 0.16
N ASP A 134 7.86 -5.23 0.21
CA ASP A 134 9.28 -5.41 -0.01
C ASP A 134 9.61 -5.33 -1.51
N GLU A 135 10.89 -5.33 -1.88
CA GLU A 135 11.35 -5.23 -3.27
C GLU A 135 10.80 -6.33 -4.17
N ASP A 136 10.55 -7.52 -3.60
CA ASP A 136 9.98 -8.67 -4.32
C ASP A 136 8.45 -8.65 -4.43
N GLY A 137 7.79 -7.60 -3.91
CA GLY A 137 6.34 -7.47 -3.91
C GLY A 137 5.62 -8.20 -2.77
N THR A 138 6.37 -8.83 -1.85
CA THR A 138 5.79 -9.44 -0.64
C THR A 138 5.58 -8.40 0.45
N PRO A 139 4.71 -8.65 1.45
CA PRO A 139 4.54 -7.73 2.57
C PRO A 139 5.85 -7.50 3.31
N PHE A 140 6.12 -6.23 3.64
CA PHE A 140 7.32 -5.84 4.37
C PHE A 140 7.23 -6.34 5.82
N ASN A 141 8.20 -7.15 6.25
CA ASN A 141 8.13 -7.88 7.51
C ASN A 141 8.28 -7.03 8.78
N VAL A 142 8.68 -5.78 8.66
CA VAL A 142 8.78 -4.84 9.79
C VAL A 142 7.46 -4.10 10.02
N GLU A 143 6.52 -4.17 9.09
CA GLU A 143 5.22 -3.52 9.26
C GLU A 143 4.43 -4.16 10.40
N PRO A 144 3.95 -3.37 11.42
CA PRO A 144 3.28 -3.93 12.60
C PRO A 144 2.02 -4.75 12.32
N ARG A 145 1.35 -4.53 11.17
CA ARG A 145 0.14 -5.28 10.78
C ARG A 145 0.45 -6.62 10.09
N ASN A 146 1.70 -6.85 9.75
CA ASN A 146 2.15 -8.12 9.16
C ASN A 146 2.75 -9.04 10.26
#